data_123500bf6e8108ebb81943c6d591e2e4
#
_entry.id   123500bf6e8108ebb81943c6d591e2e4
#
_cell.length_a   1.000
_cell.length_b   1.000
_cell.length_c   1.000
_cell.angle_alpha   90.00
_cell.angle_beta   90.00
_cell.angle_gamma   90.00
#
_symmetry.space_group_name_H-M   'P 1'
#
loop_
_entity.id
_entity.type
_entity.pdbx_description
1 polymer ?
#
loop_
_entity_poly.entity_id
_entity_poly.type
_entity_poly.pdbx_seq_one_letter_code
_entity_poly.pdbx_strand_id
1 'polypeptide(L)'
;MIALLAASAVYLTGLQATIDTPRQAFWACVKVQKSKAVDQKVGGDGFEAYLRNACSNEIQSLQSAIAVVDMKNGMTRKAATQDAASSINDYVSDPVDTYKTDFAAAAPKLAAAPTQSAAVTKAAQPSSQQPKL
;
A
#
# COMPACT_ATOMS: atom_id res chain seq x y z
N MET A 1 -42.25 35.16 38.75
CA MET A 1 -41.00 34.36 38.68
C MET A 1 -41.21 33.27 37.66
N ILE A 2 -40.66 33.44 36.45
CA ILE A 2 -40.80 32.50 35.32
C ILE A 2 -39.49 31.76 35.21
N ALA A 3 -39.49 30.46 35.59
CA ALA A 3 -38.33 29.60 35.47
C ALA A 3 -38.23 29.12 34.01
N LEU A 4 -37.25 29.61 33.29
CA LEU A 4 -36.87 29.11 31.97
C LEU A 4 -36.11 27.79 32.11
N LEU A 5 -36.79 26.67 31.85
CA LEU A 5 -36.18 25.36 31.68
C LEU A 5 -35.51 25.35 30.29
N ALA A 6 -34.18 25.56 30.27
CA ALA A 6 -33.38 25.33 29.13
C ALA A 6 -33.26 23.83 28.87
N ALA A 7 -34.03 23.30 27.94
CA ALA A 7 -33.88 21.95 27.43
C ALA A 7 -32.58 21.88 26.60
N SER A 8 -31.51 21.36 27.21
CA SER A 8 -30.30 20.97 26.52
C SER A 8 -30.60 19.79 25.64
N ALA A 9 -30.89 20.03 24.35
CA ALA A 9 -30.94 19.03 23.34
C ALA A 9 -29.49 18.50 23.12
N VAL A 10 -29.15 17.45 23.82
CA VAL A 10 -27.93 16.65 23.50
C VAL A 10 -28.19 16.05 22.15
N TYR A 11 -27.68 16.70 21.12
CA TYR A 11 -27.55 16.11 19.80
C TYR A 11 -26.56 14.94 19.94
N LEU A 12 -27.11 13.76 20.19
CA LEU A 12 -26.45 12.50 19.86
C LEU A 12 -26.29 12.50 18.33
N THR A 13 -25.25 13.19 17.83
CA THR A 13 -24.70 12.91 16.52
C THR A 13 -24.22 11.47 16.62
N GLY A 14 -25.12 10.55 16.24
CA GLY A 14 -24.80 9.15 16.12
C GLY A 14 -23.54 9.09 15.30
N LEU A 15 -22.48 8.53 15.88
CA LEU A 15 -21.31 8.02 15.18
C LEU A 15 -21.85 7.01 14.15
N GLN A 16 -22.32 7.55 13.02
CA GLN A 16 -22.51 6.73 11.85
C GLN A 16 -21.11 6.24 11.52
N ALA A 17 -20.86 4.97 11.80
CA ALA A 17 -19.66 4.33 11.35
C ALA A 17 -19.69 4.43 9.84
N THR A 18 -19.07 5.50 9.33
CA THR A 18 -18.93 5.72 7.90
C THR A 18 -17.70 4.93 7.46
N ILE A 19 -17.81 4.25 6.34
CA ILE A 19 -16.68 3.56 5.70
C ILE A 19 -15.62 4.59 5.24
N ASP A 20 -15.99 5.86 5.14
CA ASP A 20 -15.18 6.89 4.50
C ASP A 20 -13.84 7.15 5.18
N THR A 21 -13.83 7.26 6.52
CA THR A 21 -12.58 7.49 7.25
C THR A 21 -11.60 6.32 7.12
N PRO A 22 -11.98 5.05 7.37
CA PRO A 22 -11.10 3.91 7.13
C PRO A 22 -10.68 3.76 5.67
N ARG A 23 -11.56 4.07 4.72
CA ARG A 23 -11.25 4.06 3.29
C ARG A 23 -10.16 5.08 2.94
N GLN A 24 -10.29 6.31 3.43
CA GLN A 24 -9.29 7.36 3.22
C GLN A 24 -7.94 6.97 3.84
N ALA A 25 -7.94 6.39 5.05
CA ALA A 25 -6.72 5.91 5.70
C ALA A 25 -6.04 4.81 4.88
N PHE A 26 -6.81 3.85 4.36
CA PHE A 26 -6.29 2.80 3.46
C PHE A 26 -5.63 3.41 2.21
N TRP A 27 -6.31 4.31 1.51
CA TRP A 27 -5.74 4.94 0.31
C TRP A 27 -4.51 5.81 0.60
N ALA A 28 -4.46 6.47 1.76
CA ALA A 28 -3.27 7.19 2.20
C ALA A 28 -2.09 6.25 2.43
N CYS A 29 -2.32 5.10 3.08
CA CYS A 29 -1.31 4.05 3.23
C CYS A 29 -0.83 3.53 1.87
N VAL A 30 -1.75 3.15 0.97
CA VAL A 30 -1.43 2.66 -0.39
C VAL A 30 -0.51 3.63 -1.12
N LYS A 31 -0.84 4.93 -1.11
CA LYS A 31 -0.02 5.97 -1.76
C LYS A 31 1.41 6.00 -1.24
N VAL A 32 1.59 5.97 0.08
CA VAL A 32 2.91 5.96 0.72
C VAL A 32 3.67 4.68 0.41
N GLN A 33 3.00 3.53 0.50
CA GLN A 33 3.65 2.24 0.29
C GLN A 33 3.98 1.98 -1.19
N LYS A 34 3.18 2.48 -2.12
CA LYS A 34 3.50 2.43 -3.56
C LYS A 34 4.82 3.15 -3.85
N SER A 35 5.03 4.35 -3.30
CA SER A 35 6.31 5.08 -3.47
C SER A 35 7.48 4.29 -2.87
N LYS A 36 7.34 3.80 -1.64
CA LYS A 36 8.38 3.00 -0.98
C LYS A 36 8.71 1.72 -1.73
N ALA A 37 7.70 1.05 -2.29
CA ALA A 37 7.89 -0.17 -3.06
C ALA A 37 8.73 0.07 -4.33
N VAL A 38 8.54 1.22 -5.00
CA VAL A 38 9.37 1.63 -6.13
C VAL A 38 10.82 1.83 -5.68
N ASP A 39 11.05 2.57 -4.58
CA ASP A 39 12.40 2.83 -4.04
C ASP A 39 13.10 1.53 -3.63
N GLN A 40 12.35 0.58 -3.07
CA GLN A 40 12.84 -0.74 -2.64
C GLN A 40 12.90 -1.77 -3.77
N LYS A 41 12.52 -1.39 -4.99
CA LYS A 41 12.50 -2.27 -6.18
C LYS A 41 11.64 -3.53 -5.97
N VAL A 42 10.52 -3.39 -5.28
CA VAL A 42 9.55 -4.48 -5.10
C VAL A 42 8.97 -4.83 -6.48
N GLY A 43 9.13 -6.08 -6.91
CA GLY A 43 8.57 -6.54 -8.19
C GLY A 43 7.04 -6.54 -8.19
N GLY A 44 6.45 -6.43 -9.38
CA GLY A 44 4.98 -6.40 -9.53
C GLY A 44 4.26 -7.56 -8.83
N ASP A 45 4.80 -8.79 -8.93
CA ASP A 45 4.21 -9.97 -8.31
C ASP A 45 4.34 -10.00 -6.77
N GLY A 46 5.33 -9.29 -6.22
CA GLY A 46 5.54 -9.19 -4.77
C GLY A 46 4.75 -8.05 -4.12
N PHE A 47 4.18 -7.13 -4.91
CA PHE A 47 3.60 -5.92 -4.38
C PHE A 47 2.34 -6.17 -3.55
N GLU A 48 1.50 -7.14 -3.88
CA GLU A 48 0.32 -7.47 -3.09
C GLU A 48 0.68 -7.89 -1.66
N ALA A 49 1.61 -8.83 -1.52
CA ALA A 49 2.05 -9.29 -0.21
C ALA A 49 2.71 -8.16 0.60
N TYR A 50 3.51 -7.34 -0.06
CA TYR A 50 4.11 -6.15 0.52
C TYR A 50 3.05 -5.17 1.03
N LEU A 51 2.06 -4.83 0.21
CA LEU A 51 0.99 -3.89 0.55
C LEU A 51 0.12 -4.39 1.71
N ARG A 52 -0.30 -5.67 1.66
CA ARG A 52 -1.11 -6.28 2.73
C ARG A 52 -0.39 -6.29 4.07
N ASN A 53 0.91 -6.49 4.08
CA ASN A 53 1.70 -6.44 5.31
C ASN A 53 1.86 -4.98 5.80
N ALA A 54 2.24 -4.08 4.92
CA ALA A 54 2.53 -2.69 5.28
C ALA A 54 1.29 -1.88 5.68
N CYS A 55 0.10 -2.19 5.12
CA CYS A 55 -1.17 -1.52 5.40
C CYS A 55 -2.15 -2.41 6.20
N SER A 56 -1.65 -3.37 6.97
CA SER A 56 -2.50 -4.35 7.67
C SER A 56 -3.50 -3.71 8.64
N ASN A 57 -3.13 -2.66 9.34
CA ASN A 57 -4.00 -1.97 10.28
C ASN A 57 -5.15 -1.23 9.57
N GLU A 58 -4.85 -0.55 8.47
CA GLU A 58 -5.83 0.16 7.65
C GLU A 58 -6.80 -0.82 6.98
N ILE A 59 -6.29 -1.95 6.50
CA ILE A 59 -7.09 -3.04 5.93
C ILE A 59 -8.06 -3.59 6.98
N GLN A 60 -7.60 -3.91 8.19
CA GLN A 60 -8.46 -4.41 9.26
C GLN A 60 -9.51 -3.39 9.69
N SER A 61 -9.12 -2.12 9.78
CA SER A 61 -10.03 -1.02 10.12
C SER A 61 -11.13 -0.87 9.07
N LEU A 62 -10.78 -0.89 7.78
CA LEU A 62 -11.73 -0.81 6.68
C LEU A 62 -12.64 -2.04 6.66
N GLN A 63 -12.10 -3.24 6.80
CA GLN A 63 -12.88 -4.47 6.86
C GLN A 63 -13.91 -4.45 7.99
N SER A 64 -13.48 -4.00 9.17
CA SER A 64 -14.37 -3.88 10.32
C SER A 64 -15.49 -2.86 10.08
N ALA A 65 -15.20 -1.73 9.45
CA ALA A 65 -16.18 -0.71 9.13
C ALA A 65 -17.21 -1.21 8.11
N ILE A 66 -16.79 -1.94 7.06
CA ILE A 66 -17.69 -2.56 6.09
C ILE A 66 -18.62 -3.54 6.80
N ALA A 67 -18.08 -4.49 7.58
CA ALA A 67 -18.91 -5.47 8.30
C ALA A 67 -19.93 -4.81 9.23
N VAL A 68 -19.59 -3.71 9.90
CA VAL A 68 -20.52 -2.96 10.75
C VAL A 68 -21.66 -2.35 9.94
N VAL A 69 -21.37 -1.79 8.77
CA VAL A 69 -22.39 -1.23 7.88
C VAL A 69 -23.31 -2.34 7.34
N ASP A 70 -22.75 -3.46 6.93
CA ASP A 70 -23.51 -4.60 6.41
C ASP A 70 -24.45 -5.18 7.47
N MET A 71 -23.98 -5.29 8.72
CA MET A 71 -24.83 -5.70 9.84
C MET A 71 -25.96 -4.70 10.13
N LYS A 72 -25.70 -3.39 10.00
CA LYS A 72 -26.75 -2.36 10.11
C LYS A 72 -27.79 -2.46 8.97
N ASN A 73 -27.37 -2.93 7.82
CA ASN A 73 -28.24 -3.17 6.66
C ASN A 73 -28.97 -4.53 6.74
N GLY A 74 -28.88 -5.24 7.85
CA GLY A 74 -29.62 -6.47 8.11
C GLY A 74 -28.86 -7.76 7.79
N MET A 75 -27.60 -7.70 7.43
CA MET A 75 -26.80 -8.92 7.24
C MET A 75 -26.51 -9.61 8.58
N THR A 76 -26.46 -10.93 8.57
CA THR A 76 -25.94 -11.68 9.73
C THR A 76 -24.44 -11.38 9.92
N ARG A 77 -23.92 -11.48 11.13
CA ARG A 77 -22.49 -11.28 11.40
C ARG A 77 -21.59 -12.11 10.49
N LYS A 78 -21.95 -13.38 10.27
CA LYS A 78 -21.18 -14.30 9.40
C LYS A 78 -21.15 -13.78 7.96
N ALA A 79 -22.31 -13.43 7.40
CA ALA A 79 -22.41 -12.90 6.04
C ALA A 79 -21.64 -11.58 5.89
N ALA A 80 -21.84 -10.64 6.82
CA ALA A 80 -21.16 -9.35 6.81
C ALA A 80 -19.62 -9.48 6.89
N THR A 81 -19.11 -10.43 7.69
CA THR A 81 -17.66 -10.68 7.77
C THR A 81 -17.11 -11.26 6.45
N GLN A 82 -17.87 -12.14 5.80
CA GLN A 82 -17.48 -12.71 4.50
C GLN A 82 -17.52 -11.66 3.40
N ASP A 83 -18.56 -10.85 3.35
CA ASP A 83 -18.70 -9.77 2.38
C ASP A 83 -17.59 -8.72 2.54
N ALA A 84 -17.34 -8.30 3.78
CA ALA A 84 -16.23 -7.39 4.08
C ALA A 84 -14.87 -7.94 3.65
N ALA A 85 -14.61 -9.25 3.82
CA ALA A 85 -13.37 -9.87 3.36
C ALA A 85 -13.27 -9.87 1.83
N SER A 86 -14.37 -10.13 1.12
CA SER A 86 -14.43 -10.04 -0.35
C SER A 86 -14.17 -8.62 -0.83
N SER A 87 -14.84 -7.63 -0.23
CA SER A 87 -14.66 -6.22 -0.53
C SER A 87 -13.20 -5.76 -0.34
N ILE A 88 -12.52 -6.24 0.71
CA ILE A 88 -11.10 -5.93 0.92
C ILE A 88 -10.22 -6.49 -0.21
N ASN A 89 -10.53 -7.66 -0.74
CA ASN A 89 -9.79 -8.18 -1.88
C ASN A 89 -9.93 -7.27 -3.11
N ASP A 90 -11.12 -6.74 -3.36
CA ASP A 90 -11.36 -5.79 -4.46
C ASP A 90 -10.60 -4.47 -4.22
N TYR A 91 -10.62 -3.94 -2.99
CA TYR A 91 -9.85 -2.74 -2.63
C TYR A 91 -8.35 -2.91 -2.81
N VAL A 92 -7.81 -4.08 -2.55
CA VAL A 92 -6.37 -4.37 -2.67
C VAL A 92 -5.99 -4.66 -4.13
N SER A 93 -6.84 -5.30 -4.92
CA SER A 93 -6.53 -5.68 -6.31
C SER A 93 -6.29 -4.46 -7.20
N ASP A 94 -7.09 -3.40 -7.06
CA ASP A 94 -6.98 -2.19 -7.88
C ASP A 94 -5.58 -1.53 -7.83
N PRO A 95 -5.03 -1.18 -6.65
CA PRO A 95 -3.67 -0.62 -6.56
C PRO A 95 -2.59 -1.63 -6.95
N VAL A 96 -2.82 -2.94 -6.78
CA VAL A 96 -1.87 -3.99 -7.17
C VAL A 96 -1.77 -4.07 -8.69
N ASP A 97 -2.89 -4.10 -9.39
CA ASP A 97 -2.91 -4.14 -10.86
C ASP A 97 -2.33 -2.86 -11.48
N THR A 98 -2.64 -1.71 -10.88
CA THR A 98 -2.03 -0.44 -11.28
C THR A 98 -0.50 -0.47 -11.10
N TYR A 99 -0.02 -0.96 -9.95
CA TYR A 99 1.42 -1.06 -9.70
C TYR A 99 2.11 -2.02 -10.67
N LYS A 100 1.53 -3.18 -10.96
CA LYS A 100 2.05 -4.14 -11.95
C LYS A 100 2.19 -3.51 -13.33
N THR A 101 1.17 -2.77 -13.75
CA THR A 101 1.17 -2.07 -15.04
C THR A 101 2.26 -1.00 -15.11
N ASP A 102 2.38 -0.17 -14.07
CA ASP A 102 3.40 0.88 -13.97
C ASP A 102 4.81 0.27 -13.93
N PHE A 103 5.00 -0.81 -13.18
CA PHE A 103 6.26 -1.52 -13.06
C PHE A 103 6.69 -2.14 -14.39
N ALA A 104 5.78 -2.80 -15.11
CA ALA A 104 6.06 -3.35 -16.44
C ALA A 104 6.41 -2.27 -17.47
N ALA A 105 5.74 -1.10 -17.42
CA ALA A 105 6.05 0.03 -18.29
C ALA A 105 7.39 0.71 -17.95
N ALA A 106 7.88 0.62 -16.72
CA ALA A 106 9.17 1.17 -16.30
C ALA A 106 10.35 0.24 -16.61
N ALA A 107 10.12 -1.07 -16.73
CA ALA A 107 11.17 -2.07 -16.97
C ALA A 107 12.05 -1.80 -18.19
N PRO A 108 11.53 -1.42 -19.38
CA PRO A 108 12.37 -1.13 -20.54
C PRO A 108 13.22 0.14 -20.38
N LYS A 109 12.81 1.11 -19.57
CA LYS A 109 13.61 2.32 -19.29
C LYS A 109 14.81 2.03 -18.39
N LEU A 110 14.71 1.06 -17.49
CA LEU A 110 15.81 0.63 -16.62
C LEU A 110 16.85 -0.21 -17.39
N ALA A 111 16.42 -0.97 -18.40
CA ALA A 111 17.30 -1.75 -19.26
C ALA A 111 18.06 -0.90 -20.29
N ALA A 112 17.57 0.30 -20.61
CA ALA A 112 18.16 1.23 -21.56
C ALA A 112 19.16 2.24 -20.95
N ALA A 113 19.43 2.17 -19.64
CA ALA A 113 20.48 2.96 -19.03
C ALA A 113 21.84 2.50 -19.60
N PRO A 114 22.67 3.40 -20.19
CA PRO A 114 23.93 3.00 -20.78
C PRO A 114 24.83 2.43 -19.68
N THR A 115 25.17 1.16 -19.78
CA THR A 115 26.27 0.56 -19.06
C THR A 115 27.51 1.35 -19.45
N GLN A 116 27.97 2.29 -18.63
CA GLN A 116 29.29 2.87 -18.78
C GLN A 116 30.26 1.70 -18.59
N SER A 117 30.71 1.17 -19.74
CA SER A 117 31.85 0.27 -19.82
C SER A 117 33.03 0.99 -19.20
N ALA A 118 33.36 0.63 -17.95
CA ALA A 118 34.63 1.00 -17.37
C ALA A 118 35.72 0.41 -18.28
N ALA A 119 36.35 1.28 -19.05
CA ALA A 119 37.53 0.94 -19.80
C ALA A 119 38.61 0.50 -18.79
N VAL A 120 38.84 -0.79 -18.71
CA VAL A 120 39.95 -1.38 -17.98
C VAL A 120 41.21 -0.95 -18.71
N THR A 121 41.86 0.08 -18.21
CA THR A 121 43.20 0.46 -18.63
C THR A 121 44.15 -0.65 -18.21
N LYS A 122 44.58 -1.41 -19.20
CA LYS A 122 45.59 -2.45 -19.07
C LYS A 122 46.90 -1.79 -18.63
N ALA A 123 47.19 -1.80 -17.34
CA ALA A 123 48.47 -1.39 -16.81
C ALA A 123 49.52 -2.44 -17.20
N ALA A 124 50.53 -1.95 -17.89
CA ALA A 124 51.70 -2.72 -18.35
C ALA A 124 52.46 -3.28 -17.13
N GLN A 125 52.74 -4.59 -17.18
CA GLN A 125 53.69 -5.23 -16.26
C GLN A 125 55.11 -4.75 -16.57
N PRO A 126 55.91 -4.35 -15.61
CA PRO A 126 57.33 -4.24 -15.78
C PRO A 126 58.01 -5.60 -15.63
N SER A 127 58.76 -5.93 -16.65
CA SER A 127 59.65 -7.09 -16.78
C SER A 127 60.75 -6.99 -15.67
N SER A 128 60.75 -7.90 -14.71
CA SER A 128 61.89 -8.04 -13.81
C SER A 128 62.93 -8.99 -14.42
N GLN A 129 64.02 -8.40 -14.89
CA GLN A 129 65.25 -9.12 -15.27
C GLN A 129 65.91 -9.66 -13.97
N GLN A 130 66.18 -10.94 -13.95
CA GLN A 130 67.11 -11.59 -13.01
C GLN A 130 68.55 -11.36 -13.45
N PRO A 131 69.45 -10.97 -12.57
CA PRO A 131 70.86 -11.19 -12.81
C PRO A 131 71.30 -12.56 -12.36
N LYS A 132 72.03 -13.25 -13.24
CA LYS A 132 72.86 -14.40 -12.91
C LYS A 132 74.06 -13.96 -12.12
N LEU A 133 74.39 -14.68 -11.05
CA LEU A 133 75.72 -15.13 -10.63
C LEU A 133 75.60 -16.35 -9.76
#